data_2b84e4c8db9ff8f011c44931a3f496f7
#
_entry.id   2b84e4c8db9ff8f011c44931a3f496f7
#
_cell.length_a   1.000
_cell.length_b   1.000
_cell.length_c   1.000
_cell.angle_alpha   90.00
_cell.angle_beta   90.00
_cell.angle_gamma   90.00
#
_symmetry.space_group_name_H-M   'P 1'
#
loop_
_entity.id
_entity.type
_entity.pdbx_description
1 polymer ?
#
loop_
_entity_poly.entity_id
_entity_poly.type
_entity_poly.pdbx_seq_one_letter_code
_entity_poly.pdbx_strand_id
1 'polypeptide(L)'
;WGLGVYSDFGLSFDFDRDWAGRRLIEDASLQSLSLTPAVSLRLTDAVDVGFSLNAQFAQADVALAVNNDAAIYGPPAGLPDGRLRLDGDSWDLGASLGVLYRPDDATRLGLAWTSATNHRFDLDVTATELHPVPAAVLAAMGEPLIAMDFPQQLLASGVRQVTAATSVAASIAWQDWSSPGAARLRTGAPGANIFPRGLDDTWHASHASLGVRLQLSEDWRIAAGIAYDSDPSDDHPVPIYFPMTAQWRTAVGIEYQPRPGLVVRCAYSL
;
A
#
# COMPACT_ATOMS: atom_id res chain seq x y z
N TRP A 1 10.36 -18.72 16.53
CA TRP A 1 10.87 -17.74 15.56
C TRP A 1 10.36 -18.05 14.15
N GLY A 2 10.33 -17.04 13.30
CA GLY A 2 9.94 -17.16 11.91
C GLY A 2 10.63 -16.10 11.06
N LEU A 3 10.54 -16.29 9.74
CA LEU A 3 10.98 -15.33 8.73
C LEU A 3 9.87 -15.20 7.69
N GLY A 4 9.41 -13.98 7.47
CA GLY A 4 8.43 -13.64 6.44
C GLY A 4 9.07 -12.86 5.30
N VAL A 5 8.54 -13.04 4.10
CA VAL A 5 8.81 -12.19 2.94
C VAL A 5 7.47 -11.89 2.30
N TYR A 6 7.10 -10.61 2.23
CA TYR A 6 5.80 -10.20 1.67
C TYR A 6 5.85 -8.76 1.15
N SER A 7 4.83 -8.38 0.40
CA SER A 7 4.63 -7.02 -0.08
C SER A 7 3.43 -6.41 0.64
N ASP A 8 3.64 -5.28 1.30
CA ASP A 8 2.59 -4.54 2.02
C ASP A 8 1.84 -3.58 1.10
N PHE A 9 2.59 -2.94 0.19
CA PHE A 9 2.08 -1.88 -0.68
C PHE A 9 2.49 -2.14 -2.11
N GLY A 10 1.53 -1.95 -3.01
CA GLY A 10 1.73 -2.03 -4.43
C GLY A 10 0.67 -1.21 -5.15
N LEU A 11 1.09 -0.40 -6.11
CA LEU A 11 0.22 0.42 -6.94
C LEU A 11 0.82 0.49 -8.33
N SER A 12 0.00 0.37 -9.36
CA SER A 12 0.45 0.53 -10.74
C SER A 12 -0.65 1.15 -11.58
N PHE A 13 -0.27 2.15 -12.37
CA PHE A 13 -1.11 2.79 -13.39
C PHE A 13 -0.35 2.79 -14.69
N ASP A 14 -1.07 2.56 -15.77
CA ASP A 14 -0.56 2.65 -17.13
C ASP A 14 -1.69 3.24 -18.00
N PHE A 15 -1.51 4.49 -18.39
CA PHE A 15 -2.45 5.22 -19.21
C PHE A 15 -1.89 5.42 -20.63
N ASP A 16 -2.79 5.51 -21.60
CA ASP A 16 -2.39 5.82 -22.97
C ASP A 16 -1.67 7.16 -23.06
N ARG A 17 -0.66 7.27 -23.90
CA ARG A 17 0.17 8.48 -24.06
C ARG A 17 -0.59 9.71 -24.54
N ASP A 18 -1.77 9.54 -25.12
CA ASP A 18 -2.63 10.61 -25.62
C ASP A 18 -3.79 10.94 -24.70
N TRP A 19 -3.90 10.27 -23.51
CA TRP A 19 -4.96 10.59 -22.58
C TRP A 19 -4.88 12.03 -22.04
N ALA A 20 -6.02 12.60 -21.64
CA ALA A 20 -6.12 14.01 -21.27
C ALA A 20 -5.26 14.42 -20.07
N GLY A 21 -5.01 13.49 -19.13
CA GLY A 21 -4.22 13.72 -17.91
C GLY A 21 -2.73 13.36 -18.04
N ARG A 22 -2.21 13.03 -19.20
CA ARG A 22 -0.81 12.59 -19.39
C ARG A 22 0.25 13.52 -18.81
N ARG A 23 -0.07 14.81 -18.67
CA ARG A 23 0.83 15.81 -18.06
C ARG A 23 0.81 15.80 -16.54
N LEU A 24 -0.09 15.02 -15.94
CA LEU A 24 -0.11 14.73 -14.50
C LEU A 24 0.55 13.37 -14.23
N ILE A 25 0.20 12.36 -15.05
CA ILE A 25 0.72 11.01 -14.95
C ILE A 25 0.45 10.26 -16.26
N GLU A 26 1.42 9.55 -16.80
CA GLU A 26 1.25 8.56 -17.88
C GLU A 26 1.35 7.15 -17.31
N ASP A 27 2.37 6.93 -16.52
CA ASP A 27 2.70 5.64 -15.93
C ASP A 27 3.18 5.87 -14.51
N ALA A 28 2.78 5.05 -13.59
CA ALA A 28 3.35 5.03 -12.25
C ALA A 28 3.32 3.62 -11.68
N SER A 29 4.38 3.24 -11.01
CA SER A 29 4.41 2.04 -10.19
C SER A 29 5.09 2.31 -8.85
N LEU A 30 4.51 1.75 -7.80
CA LEU A 30 5.08 1.67 -6.47
C LEU A 30 5.03 0.22 -6.04
N GLN A 31 6.15 -0.34 -5.67
CA GLN A 31 6.25 -1.72 -5.20
C GLN A 31 7.06 -1.76 -3.92
N SER A 32 6.63 -2.57 -2.97
CA SER A 32 7.40 -2.81 -1.75
C SER A 32 7.63 -4.29 -1.51
N LEU A 33 8.72 -4.61 -0.84
CA LEU A 33 9.07 -5.96 -0.39
C LEU A 33 9.64 -5.88 1.01
N SER A 34 9.03 -6.59 1.95
CA SER A 34 9.45 -6.63 3.35
C SER A 34 10.08 -7.98 3.69
N LEU A 35 11.27 -7.95 4.28
CA LEU A 35 11.90 -9.08 4.95
C LEU A 35 11.69 -8.93 6.45
N THR A 36 11.01 -9.91 7.05
CA THR A 36 10.49 -9.78 8.42
C THR A 36 10.88 -10.96 9.29
N PRO A 37 12.07 -10.93 9.92
CA PRO A 37 12.37 -11.84 11.02
C PRO A 37 11.45 -11.54 12.21
N ALA A 38 10.91 -12.60 12.81
CA ALA A 38 9.95 -12.52 13.90
C ALA A 38 10.27 -13.51 15.03
N VAL A 39 9.94 -13.12 16.23
CA VAL A 39 10.00 -13.96 17.42
C VAL A 39 8.68 -13.86 18.19
N SER A 40 8.23 -14.99 18.74
CA SER A 40 7.09 -15.02 19.66
C SER A 40 7.43 -15.79 20.92
N LEU A 41 6.86 -15.33 22.02
CA LEU A 41 7.01 -15.90 23.34
C LEU A 41 5.64 -16.20 23.94
N ARG A 42 5.48 -17.40 24.47
CA ARG A 42 4.32 -17.76 25.29
C ARG A 42 4.56 -17.26 26.71
N LEU A 43 3.82 -16.23 27.12
CA LEU A 43 3.91 -15.68 28.47
C LEU A 43 3.10 -16.49 29.48
N THR A 44 1.94 -16.95 29.04
CA THR A 44 1.05 -17.86 29.84
C THR A 44 0.39 -18.85 28.87
N ASP A 45 -0.38 -19.80 29.35
CA ASP A 45 -1.16 -20.71 28.49
C ASP A 45 -2.19 -19.95 27.64
N ALA A 46 -2.63 -18.78 28.09
CA ALA A 46 -3.62 -17.96 27.39
C ALA A 46 -3.02 -16.83 26.56
N VAL A 47 -1.76 -16.41 26.77
CA VAL A 47 -1.19 -15.20 26.18
C VAL A 47 0.15 -15.47 25.50
N ASP A 48 0.23 -15.18 24.19
CA ASP A 48 1.48 -15.06 23.46
C ASP A 48 1.73 -13.59 23.11
N VAL A 49 3.00 -13.20 23.08
CA VAL A 49 3.45 -11.91 22.54
C VAL A 49 4.43 -12.15 21.41
N GLY A 50 4.40 -11.28 20.41
CA GLY A 50 5.28 -11.34 19.25
C GLY A 50 5.91 -10.00 18.95
N PHE A 51 7.09 -10.06 18.40
CA PHE A 51 7.85 -8.92 17.89
C PHE A 51 8.47 -9.27 16.54
N SER A 52 8.47 -8.33 15.61
CA SER A 52 9.24 -8.44 14.36
C SER A 52 9.94 -7.13 14.02
N LEU A 53 11.02 -7.26 13.26
CA LEU A 53 11.65 -6.17 12.53
C LEU A 53 11.27 -6.31 11.07
N ASN A 54 10.97 -5.19 10.41
CA ASN A 54 10.55 -5.17 9.01
C ASN A 54 11.60 -4.39 8.22
N ALA A 55 12.49 -5.08 7.51
CA ALA A 55 13.40 -4.44 6.56
C ALA A 55 12.64 -4.33 5.23
N GLN A 56 12.21 -3.13 4.89
CA GLN A 56 11.37 -2.87 3.73
C GLN A 56 12.17 -2.19 2.62
N PHE A 57 12.19 -2.83 1.46
CA PHE A 57 12.62 -2.25 0.19
C PHE A 57 11.40 -1.71 -0.54
N ALA A 58 11.51 -0.51 -1.12
CA ALA A 58 10.48 0.06 -1.97
C ALA A 58 11.12 0.62 -3.24
N GLN A 59 10.41 0.48 -4.36
CA GLN A 59 10.77 1.04 -5.65
C GLN A 59 9.61 1.86 -6.19
N ALA A 60 9.91 3.05 -6.68
CA ALA A 60 8.94 3.96 -7.30
C ALA A 60 9.41 4.33 -8.71
N ASP A 61 8.47 4.34 -9.64
CA ASP A 61 8.67 4.78 -11.03
C ASP A 61 7.47 5.65 -11.43
N VAL A 62 7.72 6.81 -12.02
CA VAL A 62 6.66 7.73 -12.48
C VAL A 62 7.07 8.32 -13.82
N ALA A 63 6.18 8.28 -14.81
CA ALA A 63 6.36 8.96 -16.09
C ALA A 63 5.19 9.93 -16.36
N LEU A 64 5.53 11.06 -16.97
CA LEU A 64 4.55 12.09 -17.37
C LEU A 64 5.00 12.84 -18.62
N ALA A 65 4.02 13.39 -19.35
CA ALA A 65 4.29 14.27 -20.47
C ALA A 65 4.64 15.68 -20.00
N VAL A 66 5.59 16.29 -20.66
CA VAL A 66 5.98 17.69 -20.44
C VAL A 66 5.49 18.53 -21.60
N ASN A 67 4.74 19.58 -21.29
CA ASN A 67 4.25 20.50 -22.33
C ASN A 67 5.42 21.24 -23.00
N ASN A 68 5.50 21.17 -24.32
CA ASN A 68 6.47 21.88 -25.15
C ASN A 68 5.85 23.02 -25.98
N ASP A 69 4.68 23.53 -25.56
CA ASP A 69 3.95 24.53 -26.33
C ASP A 69 4.73 25.84 -26.49
N ALA A 70 4.98 26.22 -27.74
CA ALA A 70 5.66 27.44 -28.06
C ALA A 70 4.90 28.73 -27.65
N ALA A 71 3.59 28.64 -27.43
CA ALA A 71 2.83 29.76 -26.88
C ALA A 71 3.24 30.09 -25.44
N ILE A 72 3.78 29.10 -24.73
CA ILE A 72 4.27 29.27 -23.34
C ILE A 72 5.77 29.62 -23.30
N TYR A 73 6.58 28.94 -24.14
CA TYR A 73 8.04 28.99 -24.03
C TYR A 73 8.71 29.73 -25.18
N GLY A 74 7.98 30.05 -26.27
CA GLY A 74 8.53 30.64 -27.48
C GLY A 74 9.06 29.56 -28.46
N PRO A 75 9.81 29.97 -29.50
CA PRO A 75 10.40 29.04 -30.47
C PRO A 75 11.39 28.06 -29.82
N PRO A 76 11.50 26.80 -30.33
CA PRO A 76 10.84 26.28 -31.53
C PRO A 76 9.37 25.90 -31.33
N ALA A 77 8.55 26.12 -32.37
CA ALA A 77 7.12 25.78 -32.36
C ALA A 77 6.87 24.37 -32.93
N GLY A 78 5.72 23.80 -32.58
CA GLY A 78 5.24 22.52 -33.14
C GLY A 78 5.95 21.28 -32.61
N LEU A 79 6.63 21.39 -31.49
CA LEU A 79 7.21 20.24 -30.81
C LEU A 79 6.09 19.40 -30.15
N PRO A 80 6.14 18.07 -30.26
CA PRO A 80 5.28 17.21 -29.47
C PRO A 80 5.58 17.38 -27.97
N ASP A 81 4.68 16.89 -27.10
CA ASP A 81 4.99 16.85 -25.67
C ASP A 81 6.29 16.05 -25.44
N GLY A 82 7.16 16.55 -24.59
CA GLY A 82 8.31 15.82 -24.09
C GLY A 82 7.90 14.81 -23.05
N ARG A 83 8.85 13.99 -22.59
CA ARG A 83 8.62 13.00 -21.54
C ARG A 83 9.61 13.14 -20.41
N LEU A 84 9.11 13.04 -19.19
CA LEU A 84 9.89 12.98 -17.96
C LEU A 84 9.61 11.64 -17.29
N ARG A 85 10.68 10.92 -16.92
CA ARG A 85 10.62 9.71 -16.10
C ARG A 85 11.47 9.91 -14.88
N LEU A 86 10.92 9.52 -13.73
CA LEU A 86 11.54 9.57 -12.43
C LEU A 86 11.49 8.15 -11.86
N ASP A 87 12.63 7.55 -11.59
CA ASP A 87 12.72 6.23 -10.98
C ASP A 87 13.70 6.22 -9.82
N GLY A 88 13.42 5.42 -8.80
CA GLY A 88 14.28 5.32 -7.64
C GLY A 88 13.86 4.22 -6.69
N ASP A 89 14.76 3.89 -5.78
CA ASP A 89 14.51 2.90 -4.74
C ASP A 89 14.90 3.44 -3.35
N SER A 90 14.40 2.76 -2.33
CA SER A 90 14.63 3.15 -0.95
C SER A 90 14.53 1.95 -0.02
N TRP A 91 15.32 1.98 1.05
CA TRP A 91 15.19 1.05 2.18
C TRP A 91 14.79 1.78 3.43
N ASP A 92 13.90 1.17 4.21
CA ASP A 92 13.61 1.63 5.57
C ASP A 92 13.35 0.45 6.51
N LEU A 93 13.38 0.75 7.82
CA LEU A 93 13.21 -0.22 8.88
C LEU A 93 11.98 0.12 9.71
N GLY A 94 11.09 -0.83 9.82
CA GLY A 94 9.94 -0.80 10.72
C GLY A 94 10.00 -1.89 11.77
N ALA A 95 9.00 -1.89 12.64
CA ALA A 95 8.81 -2.91 13.66
C ALA A 95 7.32 -3.23 13.81
N SER A 96 7.02 -4.46 14.25
CA SER A 96 5.66 -4.83 14.63
C SER A 96 5.64 -5.49 16.01
N LEU A 97 4.57 -5.24 16.74
CA LEU A 97 4.25 -5.83 18.01
C LEU A 97 2.90 -6.53 17.93
N GLY A 98 2.77 -7.69 18.53
CA GLY A 98 1.53 -8.45 18.54
C GLY A 98 1.26 -9.14 19.87
N VAL A 99 -0.01 -9.25 20.21
CA VAL A 99 -0.51 -10.04 21.33
C VAL A 99 -1.60 -10.97 20.83
N LEU A 100 -1.49 -12.24 21.19
CA LEU A 100 -2.53 -13.24 20.96
C LEU A 100 -3.06 -13.72 22.31
N TYR A 101 -4.35 -13.56 22.53
CA TYR A 101 -5.06 -13.98 23.75
C TYR A 101 -6.03 -15.11 23.44
N ARG A 102 -5.94 -16.21 24.20
CA ARG A 102 -6.80 -17.39 24.14
C ARG A 102 -7.55 -17.52 25.45
N PRO A 103 -8.73 -16.88 25.60
CA PRO A 103 -9.54 -16.99 26.84
C PRO A 103 -10.06 -18.42 27.11
N ASP A 104 -10.28 -19.16 26.04
CA ASP A 104 -10.71 -20.56 26.02
C ASP A 104 -10.21 -21.27 24.74
N ASP A 105 -10.44 -22.58 24.63
CA ASP A 105 -9.99 -23.38 23.48
C ASP A 105 -10.69 -23.00 22.15
N ALA A 106 -11.87 -22.39 22.23
CA ALA A 106 -12.69 -22.02 21.08
C ALA A 106 -12.43 -20.59 20.58
N THR A 107 -11.78 -19.75 21.38
CA THR A 107 -11.64 -18.31 21.10
C THR A 107 -10.18 -17.89 21.01
N ARG A 108 -9.86 -17.11 19.99
CA ARG A 108 -8.56 -16.44 19.80
C ARG A 108 -8.78 -15.00 19.45
N LEU A 109 -8.13 -14.10 20.19
CA LEU A 109 -8.17 -12.66 19.97
C LEU A 109 -6.75 -12.16 19.72
N GLY A 110 -6.55 -11.38 18.67
CA GLY A 110 -5.26 -10.81 18.30
C GLY A 110 -5.32 -9.29 18.29
N LEU A 111 -4.25 -8.66 18.74
CA LEU A 111 -3.97 -7.24 18.56
C LEU A 111 -2.57 -7.10 18.02
N ALA A 112 -2.40 -6.36 16.93
CA ALA A 112 -1.10 -6.11 16.31
C ALA A 112 -0.97 -4.64 15.98
N TRP A 113 0.22 -4.09 16.21
CA TRP A 113 0.63 -2.78 15.77
C TRP A 113 1.86 -2.91 14.87
N THR A 114 1.87 -2.16 13.77
CA THR A 114 3.01 -2.05 12.87
C THR A 114 3.38 -0.57 12.74
N SER A 115 4.65 -0.26 12.87
CA SER A 115 5.14 1.12 12.74
C SER A 115 5.01 1.64 11.32
N ALA A 116 4.96 2.96 11.17
CA ALA A 116 5.22 3.60 9.89
C ALA A 116 6.65 3.30 9.41
N THR A 117 6.85 3.38 8.08
CA THR A 117 8.16 3.42 7.43
C THR A 117 8.25 4.68 6.55
N ASN A 118 9.46 5.28 6.48
CA ASN A 118 9.67 6.58 5.86
C ASN A 118 10.66 6.43 4.70
N HIS A 119 10.14 6.22 3.51
CA HIS A 119 10.96 6.02 2.33
C HIS A 119 11.40 7.35 1.73
N ARG A 120 12.66 7.41 1.36
CA ARG A 120 13.27 8.53 0.64
C ARG A 120 13.91 7.99 -0.61
N PHE A 121 13.26 8.26 -1.73
CA PHE A 121 13.73 7.82 -3.04
C PHE A 121 14.62 8.88 -3.64
N ASP A 122 15.91 8.61 -3.74
CA ASP A 122 16.81 9.38 -4.57
C ASP A 122 16.49 9.04 -6.03
N LEU A 123 16.10 10.05 -6.81
CA LEU A 123 15.52 9.81 -8.11
C LEU A 123 16.52 9.99 -9.24
N ASP A 124 16.62 8.99 -10.08
CA ASP A 124 17.17 9.11 -11.41
C ASP A 124 16.13 9.78 -12.32
N VAL A 125 16.57 10.81 -13.05
CA VAL A 125 15.72 11.62 -13.92
C VAL A 125 16.11 11.41 -15.36
N THR A 126 15.20 10.83 -16.13
CA THR A 126 15.33 10.71 -17.59
C THR A 126 14.34 11.63 -18.28
N ALA A 127 14.84 12.52 -19.12
CA ALA A 127 14.03 13.47 -19.88
C ALA A 127 14.33 13.37 -21.36
N THR A 128 13.29 13.27 -22.19
CA THR A 128 13.41 13.17 -23.64
C THR A 128 12.51 14.17 -24.33
N GLU A 129 12.97 14.68 -25.49
CA GLU A 129 12.20 15.55 -26.38
C GLU A 129 11.71 16.85 -25.69
N LEU A 130 12.46 17.37 -24.72
CA LEU A 130 12.10 18.61 -24.04
C LEU A 130 12.40 19.86 -24.87
N HIS A 131 11.50 20.83 -24.82
CA HIS A 131 11.81 22.18 -25.22
C HIS A 131 12.97 22.73 -24.37
N PRO A 132 13.88 23.61 -24.94
CA PRO A 132 15.04 24.12 -24.18
C PRO A 132 14.71 24.77 -22.83
N VAL A 133 13.55 25.41 -22.69
CA VAL A 133 13.14 26.06 -21.44
C VAL A 133 12.86 25.05 -20.32
N PRO A 134 11.93 24.07 -20.45
CA PRO A 134 11.76 23.04 -19.42
C PRO A 134 13.03 22.21 -19.21
N ALA A 135 13.83 21.95 -20.25
CA ALA A 135 15.12 21.28 -20.09
C ALA A 135 16.08 22.07 -19.19
N ALA A 136 16.17 23.37 -19.36
CA ALA A 136 17.00 24.23 -18.51
C ALA A 136 16.48 24.31 -17.07
N VAL A 137 15.15 24.35 -16.88
CA VAL A 137 14.53 24.29 -15.56
C VAL A 137 14.87 22.98 -14.86
N LEU A 138 14.71 21.86 -15.54
CA LEU A 138 15.03 20.54 -15.01
C LEU A 138 16.51 20.43 -14.61
N ALA A 139 17.43 20.89 -15.45
CA ALA A 139 18.85 20.91 -15.17
C ALA A 139 19.21 21.77 -13.96
N ALA A 140 18.44 22.82 -13.67
CA ALA A 140 18.64 23.69 -12.53
C ALA A 140 18.01 23.16 -11.23
N MET A 141 17.17 22.15 -11.29
CA MET A 141 16.49 21.57 -10.11
C MET A 141 17.41 20.73 -9.22
N GLY A 142 18.56 20.29 -9.73
CA GLY A 142 19.45 19.36 -9.01
C GLY A 142 18.86 17.97 -8.92
N GLU A 143 19.33 17.20 -7.95
CA GLU A 143 18.86 15.82 -7.72
C GLU A 143 17.51 15.85 -6.98
N PRO A 144 16.41 15.43 -7.60
CA PRO A 144 15.12 15.39 -6.94
C PRO A 144 15.03 14.21 -5.97
N LEU A 145 14.32 14.41 -4.88
CA LEU A 145 14.02 13.41 -3.87
C LEU A 145 12.52 13.29 -3.71
N ILE A 146 11.98 12.08 -3.77
CA ILE A 146 10.62 11.80 -3.29
C ILE A 146 10.71 11.22 -1.88
N ALA A 147 10.00 11.83 -0.93
CA ALA A 147 9.76 11.27 0.38
C ALA A 147 8.33 10.74 0.45
N MET A 148 8.16 9.49 0.85
CA MET A 148 6.86 8.83 1.00
C MET A 148 6.85 8.03 2.29
N ASP A 149 5.85 8.29 3.13
CA ASP A 149 5.67 7.56 4.38
C ASP A 149 4.58 6.51 4.18
N PHE A 150 4.88 5.25 4.52
CA PHE A 150 3.87 4.21 4.62
C PHE A 150 3.27 4.22 6.03
N PRO A 151 1.95 4.04 6.16
CA PRO A 151 1.25 4.30 7.39
C PRO A 151 1.58 3.32 8.51
N GLN A 152 1.54 3.78 9.73
CA GLN A 152 1.38 2.87 10.86
C GLN A 152 0.00 2.22 10.83
N GLN A 153 -0.09 1.03 11.38
CA GLN A 153 -1.31 0.24 11.39
C GLN A 153 -1.58 -0.35 12.77
N LEU A 154 -2.84 -0.32 13.17
CA LEU A 154 -3.35 -1.09 14.30
C LEU A 154 -4.42 -2.06 13.80
N LEU A 155 -4.26 -3.36 14.10
CA LEU A 155 -5.17 -4.42 13.70
C LEU A 155 -5.65 -5.16 14.95
N ALA A 156 -6.97 -5.23 15.15
CA ALA A 156 -7.59 -6.13 16.11
C ALA A 156 -8.37 -7.21 15.34
N SER A 157 -8.24 -8.45 15.76
CA SER A 157 -8.90 -9.59 15.12
C SER A 157 -9.35 -10.62 16.13
N GLY A 158 -10.39 -11.38 15.78
CA GLY A 158 -10.87 -12.47 16.59
C GLY A 158 -11.43 -13.60 15.76
N VAL A 159 -11.26 -14.82 16.25
CA VAL A 159 -11.92 -16.00 15.73
C VAL A 159 -12.52 -16.79 16.87
N ARG A 160 -13.75 -17.27 16.67
CA ARG A 160 -14.45 -18.13 17.63
C ARG A 160 -15.06 -19.33 16.92
N GLN A 161 -14.80 -20.51 17.49
CA GLN A 161 -15.52 -21.73 17.16
C GLN A 161 -16.89 -21.70 17.83
N VAL A 162 -17.96 -21.47 17.06
CA VAL A 162 -19.33 -21.34 17.58
C VAL A 162 -20.00 -22.69 17.78
N THR A 163 -19.73 -23.63 16.85
CA THR A 163 -20.15 -25.03 16.94
C THR A 163 -18.99 -25.94 16.52
N ALA A 164 -19.13 -27.26 16.66
CA ALA A 164 -18.11 -28.20 16.16
C ALA A 164 -17.80 -28.02 14.66
N ALA A 165 -18.76 -27.52 13.87
CA ALA A 165 -18.62 -27.34 12.43
C ALA A 165 -18.46 -25.88 11.99
N THR A 166 -18.71 -24.89 12.86
CA THR A 166 -18.82 -23.48 12.48
C THR A 166 -17.84 -22.61 13.24
N SER A 167 -17.03 -21.82 12.53
CA SER A 167 -16.25 -20.75 13.14
C SER A 167 -16.59 -19.40 12.49
N VAL A 168 -16.53 -18.34 13.29
CA VAL A 168 -16.72 -16.94 12.87
C VAL A 168 -15.44 -16.18 13.14
N ALA A 169 -15.03 -15.33 12.21
CA ALA A 169 -13.89 -14.45 12.34
C ALA A 169 -14.30 -13.01 12.06
N ALA A 170 -13.74 -12.07 12.79
CA ALA A 170 -13.90 -10.63 12.53
C ALA A 170 -12.57 -9.92 12.70
N SER A 171 -12.38 -8.83 11.97
CA SER A 171 -11.24 -7.93 12.18
C SER A 171 -11.65 -6.48 11.95
N ILE A 172 -10.94 -5.59 12.65
CA ILE A 172 -10.96 -4.16 12.44
C ILE A 172 -9.50 -3.69 12.36
N ALA A 173 -9.23 -2.78 11.44
CA ALA A 173 -7.92 -2.16 11.37
C ALA A 173 -8.07 -0.65 11.17
N TRP A 174 -7.04 0.06 11.58
CA TRP A 174 -6.87 1.48 11.39
C TRP A 174 -5.47 1.73 10.86
N GLN A 175 -5.37 2.58 9.82
CA GLN A 175 -4.13 3.00 9.20
C GLN A 175 -4.05 4.53 9.29
N ASP A 176 -2.92 5.01 9.77
CA ASP A 176 -2.64 6.42 9.92
C ASP A 176 -1.84 6.95 8.72
N TRP A 177 -2.55 7.53 7.77
CA TRP A 177 -1.99 8.21 6.61
C TRP A 177 -1.72 9.70 6.86
N SER A 178 -1.80 10.18 8.11
CA SER A 178 -1.65 11.59 8.49
C SER A 178 -0.21 12.10 8.45
N SER A 179 0.78 11.23 8.61
CA SER A 179 2.13 11.57 8.17
C SER A 179 2.14 11.46 6.66
N PRO A 180 2.62 12.49 5.94
CA PRO A 180 2.25 12.63 4.55
C PRO A 180 2.66 11.40 3.74
N GLY A 181 1.72 10.48 3.58
CA GLY A 181 1.72 9.49 2.51
C GLY A 181 1.67 10.15 1.14
N ALA A 182 1.79 11.46 1.12
CA ALA A 182 1.98 12.27 -0.04
C ALA A 182 3.43 12.25 -0.46
N ALA A 183 3.68 11.70 -1.61
CA ALA A 183 4.95 11.88 -2.28
C ALA A 183 5.32 13.37 -2.32
N ARG A 184 6.32 13.76 -1.52
CA ARG A 184 6.85 15.13 -1.53
C ARG A 184 8.07 15.15 -2.43
N LEU A 185 7.91 15.70 -3.63
CA LEU A 185 9.07 15.98 -4.48
C LEU A 185 9.82 17.18 -3.89
N ARG A 186 11.02 16.95 -3.41
CA ARG A 186 11.97 17.99 -3.01
C ARG A 186 12.99 18.18 -4.12
N THR A 187 13.12 19.41 -4.59
CA THR A 187 14.16 19.80 -5.54
C THR A 187 15.17 20.67 -4.83
N GLY A 188 16.39 20.76 -5.34
CA GLY A 188 17.41 21.65 -4.83
C GLY A 188 17.08 23.15 -4.93
N ALA A 189 16.02 23.50 -5.66
CA ALA A 189 15.54 24.87 -5.82
C ALA A 189 14.57 25.25 -4.69
N PRO A 190 14.80 26.36 -3.96
CA PRO A 190 13.89 26.81 -2.91
C PRO A 190 12.50 27.15 -3.49
N GLY A 191 11.44 26.49 -3.00
CA GLY A 191 10.05 26.80 -3.30
C GLY A 191 9.40 26.03 -4.44
N ALA A 192 10.08 25.10 -5.09
CA ALA A 192 9.51 24.24 -6.13
C ALA A 192 8.86 22.98 -5.52
N ASN A 193 7.67 23.09 -4.99
CA ASN A 193 6.80 21.94 -4.74
C ASN A 193 6.01 21.65 -6.02
N ILE A 194 6.34 20.59 -6.73
CA ILE A 194 5.69 20.20 -8.00
C ILE A 194 4.35 19.49 -7.76
N PHE A 195 4.15 18.91 -6.58
CA PHE A 195 2.88 18.31 -6.23
C PHE A 195 1.91 19.33 -5.61
N PRO A 196 0.63 19.28 -5.97
CA PRO A 196 -0.37 20.21 -5.41
C PRO A 196 -0.41 20.13 -3.88
N ARG A 197 -0.49 21.31 -3.23
CA ARG A 197 -0.91 21.40 -1.84
C ARG A 197 -2.28 20.76 -1.72
N GLY A 198 -2.46 19.81 -0.84
CA GLY A 198 -3.73 19.14 -0.61
C GLY A 198 -3.60 17.82 0.12
N LEU A 199 -2.36 17.44 0.48
CA LEU A 199 -2.07 16.21 1.22
C LEU A 199 -1.58 16.52 2.65
N ASP A 200 -1.79 17.75 3.14
CA ASP A 200 -1.44 18.16 4.50
C ASP A 200 -2.56 17.81 5.52
N ASP A 201 -3.66 17.18 5.05
CA ASP A 201 -4.76 16.78 5.91
C ASP A 201 -4.55 15.37 6.50
N THR A 202 -5.08 15.16 7.69
CA THR A 202 -4.99 13.89 8.41
C THR A 202 -5.86 12.84 7.74
N TRP A 203 -5.23 11.92 7.03
CA TRP A 203 -5.90 10.83 6.35
C TRP A 203 -5.86 9.56 7.20
N HIS A 204 -7.02 8.95 7.36
CA HIS A 204 -7.13 7.69 8.10
C HIS A 204 -7.95 6.70 7.29
N ALA A 205 -7.41 5.51 7.09
CA ALA A 205 -8.17 4.40 6.52
C ALA A 205 -8.60 3.45 7.63
N SER A 206 -9.86 3.05 7.59
CA SER A 206 -10.42 2.05 8.47
C SER A 206 -10.86 0.83 7.68
N HIS A 207 -10.60 -0.34 8.22
CA HIS A 207 -11.02 -1.61 7.66
C HIS A 207 -11.88 -2.36 8.67
N ALA A 208 -12.95 -3.00 8.21
CA ALA A 208 -13.72 -3.95 9.00
C ALA A 208 -14.06 -5.18 8.16
N SER A 209 -13.96 -6.36 8.74
CA SER A 209 -14.33 -7.60 8.06
C SER A 209 -15.02 -8.59 8.97
N LEU A 210 -15.88 -9.40 8.37
CA LEU A 210 -16.58 -10.51 9.00
C LEU A 210 -16.56 -11.72 8.08
N GLY A 211 -16.26 -12.89 8.63
CA GLY A 211 -16.21 -14.14 7.88
C GLY A 211 -16.77 -15.31 8.67
N VAL A 212 -17.31 -16.27 7.95
CA VAL A 212 -17.77 -17.55 8.49
C VAL A 212 -17.10 -18.69 7.75
N ARG A 213 -16.74 -19.73 8.48
CA ARG A 213 -16.23 -21.00 7.95
C ARG A 213 -17.11 -22.14 8.45
N LEU A 214 -17.48 -23.02 7.54
CA LEU A 214 -18.30 -24.20 7.80
C LEU A 214 -17.55 -25.46 7.40
N GLN A 215 -17.46 -26.43 8.30
CA GLN A 215 -17.03 -27.80 8.03
C GLN A 215 -18.22 -28.56 7.44
N LEU A 216 -18.17 -28.95 6.19
CA LEU A 216 -19.25 -29.69 5.53
C LEU A 216 -19.12 -31.22 5.73
N SER A 217 -17.87 -31.71 5.72
CA SER A 217 -17.51 -33.09 6.01
C SER A 217 -16.10 -33.16 6.57
N GLU A 218 -15.56 -34.34 6.81
CA GLU A 218 -14.17 -34.52 7.30
C GLU A 218 -13.15 -33.85 6.34
N ASP A 219 -13.43 -33.89 5.05
CA ASP A 219 -12.51 -33.44 4.00
C ASP A 219 -12.83 -32.04 3.44
N TRP A 220 -14.07 -31.55 3.63
CA TRP A 220 -14.53 -30.34 2.96
C TRP A 220 -14.88 -29.22 3.92
N ARG A 221 -14.36 -28.02 3.62
CA ARG A 221 -14.71 -26.76 4.29
C ARG A 221 -15.07 -25.71 3.26
N ILE A 222 -16.03 -24.86 3.61
CA ILE A 222 -16.35 -23.65 2.86
C ILE A 222 -16.19 -22.43 3.76
N ALA A 223 -15.93 -21.29 3.14
CA ALA A 223 -15.85 -20.01 3.83
C ALA A 223 -16.53 -18.94 2.99
N ALA A 224 -17.10 -17.95 3.66
CA ALA A 224 -17.59 -16.73 3.04
C ALA A 224 -17.27 -15.54 3.95
N GLY A 225 -17.09 -14.36 3.35
CA GLY A 225 -16.79 -13.15 4.11
C GLY A 225 -17.16 -11.89 3.36
N ILE A 226 -17.26 -10.82 4.13
CA ILE A 226 -17.46 -9.45 3.66
C ILE A 226 -16.46 -8.55 4.36
N ALA A 227 -15.95 -7.55 3.64
CA ALA A 227 -15.09 -6.53 4.19
C ALA A 227 -15.49 -5.16 3.66
N TYR A 228 -15.21 -4.14 4.43
CA TYR A 228 -15.35 -2.74 4.10
C TYR A 228 -14.06 -2.01 4.39
N ASP A 229 -13.58 -1.24 3.43
CA ASP A 229 -12.47 -0.31 3.57
C ASP A 229 -13.01 1.10 3.38
N SER A 230 -12.72 2.01 4.32
CA SER A 230 -13.16 3.40 4.22
C SER A 230 -12.35 4.16 3.17
N ASP A 231 -12.92 5.25 2.68
CA ASP A 231 -12.17 6.26 1.93
C ASP A 231 -11.18 6.94 2.89
N PRO A 232 -9.87 6.95 2.59
CA PRO A 232 -8.91 7.67 3.43
C PRO A 232 -8.94 9.19 3.23
N SER A 233 -9.51 9.68 2.12
CA SER A 233 -9.50 11.10 1.74
C SER A 233 -10.68 11.90 2.28
N ASP A 234 -11.63 11.27 2.99
CA ASP A 234 -12.88 11.87 3.46
C ASP A 234 -13.56 12.68 2.34
N ASP A 235 -13.81 13.96 2.55
CA ASP A 235 -14.52 14.85 1.60
C ASP A 235 -13.60 15.53 0.57
N HIS A 236 -12.32 15.16 0.48
CA HIS A 236 -11.37 15.79 -0.44
C HIS A 236 -11.38 15.10 -1.82
N PRO A 237 -11.07 15.84 -2.89
CA PRO A 237 -10.93 15.23 -4.22
C PRO A 237 -9.85 14.14 -4.21
N VAL A 238 -10.20 12.94 -4.61
CA VAL A 238 -9.28 11.80 -4.71
C VAL A 238 -8.18 12.14 -5.72
N PRO A 239 -6.90 12.20 -5.31
CA PRO A 239 -5.84 12.49 -6.23
C PRO A 239 -5.64 11.36 -7.23
N ILE A 240 -5.38 11.70 -8.48
CA ILE A 240 -5.25 10.73 -9.58
C ILE A 240 -4.11 9.73 -9.38
N TYR A 241 -3.08 10.12 -8.62
CA TYR A 241 -1.93 9.29 -8.28
C TYR A 241 -2.13 8.44 -7.01
N PHE A 242 -3.29 8.59 -6.33
CA PHE A 242 -3.65 7.82 -5.15
C PHE A 242 -5.17 7.59 -5.10
N PRO A 243 -5.74 6.86 -6.07
CA PRO A 243 -7.19 6.73 -6.26
C PRO A 243 -7.79 5.69 -5.30
N MET A 244 -7.62 5.91 -4.00
CA MET A 244 -8.25 5.08 -2.97
C MET A 244 -9.61 5.66 -2.64
N THR A 245 -10.64 4.85 -2.78
CA THR A 245 -12.03 5.17 -2.43
C THR A 245 -12.60 4.08 -1.54
N ALA A 246 -13.69 4.40 -0.85
CA ALA A 246 -14.40 3.41 -0.06
C ALA A 246 -14.83 2.21 -0.93
N GLN A 247 -14.62 1.00 -0.43
CA GLN A 247 -14.96 -0.21 -1.16
C GLN A 247 -15.50 -1.32 -0.27
N TRP A 248 -16.46 -2.06 -0.83
CA TRP A 248 -16.92 -3.31 -0.26
C TRP A 248 -16.30 -4.47 -1.02
N ARG A 249 -15.84 -5.47 -0.28
CA ARG A 249 -15.31 -6.71 -0.85
C ARG A 249 -16.08 -7.89 -0.29
N THR A 250 -16.43 -8.83 -1.15
CA THR A 250 -17.02 -10.11 -0.76
C THR A 250 -16.11 -11.25 -1.21
N ALA A 251 -16.03 -12.30 -0.43
CA ALA A 251 -15.21 -13.45 -0.79
C ALA A 251 -15.91 -14.76 -0.43
N VAL A 252 -15.68 -15.77 -1.26
CA VAL A 252 -16.05 -17.15 -0.99
C VAL A 252 -14.86 -18.05 -1.20
N GLY A 253 -14.76 -19.12 -0.43
CA GLY A 253 -13.66 -20.07 -0.51
C GLY A 253 -14.09 -21.49 -0.24
N ILE A 254 -13.36 -22.43 -0.80
CA ILE A 254 -13.50 -23.85 -0.58
C ILE A 254 -12.14 -24.46 -0.26
N GLU A 255 -12.12 -25.35 0.70
CA GLU A 255 -10.94 -26.10 1.11
C GLU A 255 -11.26 -27.60 1.04
N TYR A 256 -10.37 -28.36 0.41
CA TYR A 256 -10.44 -29.81 0.29
C TYR A 256 -9.17 -30.46 0.86
N GLN A 257 -9.34 -31.39 1.77
CA GLN A 257 -8.26 -32.14 2.42
C GLN A 257 -8.37 -33.63 2.11
N PRO A 258 -7.89 -34.10 0.95
CA PRO A 258 -8.03 -35.49 0.50
C PRO A 258 -7.28 -36.50 1.38
N ARG A 259 -6.29 -36.02 2.13
CA ARG A 259 -5.49 -36.85 3.05
C ARG A 259 -4.74 -35.99 4.06
N PRO A 260 -4.31 -36.52 5.19
CA PRO A 260 -3.44 -35.80 6.12
C PRO A 260 -2.20 -35.22 5.42
N GLY A 261 -1.92 -33.93 5.65
CA GLY A 261 -0.76 -33.24 5.09
C GLY A 261 -0.95 -32.62 3.70
N LEU A 262 -2.09 -32.87 3.01
CA LEU A 262 -2.42 -32.23 1.73
C LEU A 262 -3.72 -31.43 1.85
N VAL A 263 -3.64 -30.13 1.66
CA VAL A 263 -4.80 -29.21 1.64
C VAL A 263 -4.78 -28.40 0.35
N VAL A 264 -5.89 -28.45 -0.38
CA VAL A 264 -6.12 -27.63 -1.59
C VAL A 264 -7.13 -26.54 -1.24
N ARG A 265 -6.82 -25.29 -1.54
CA ARG A 265 -7.70 -24.14 -1.29
C ARG A 265 -7.93 -23.39 -2.59
N CYS A 266 -9.18 -22.99 -2.79
CA CYS A 266 -9.58 -22.08 -3.85
C CYS A 266 -10.42 -20.97 -3.21
N ALA A 267 -10.14 -19.72 -3.57
CA ALA A 267 -10.90 -18.57 -3.09
C ALA A 267 -11.12 -17.60 -4.26
N TYR A 268 -12.25 -16.92 -4.21
CA TYR A 268 -12.61 -15.86 -5.15
C TYR A 268 -13.14 -14.66 -4.37
N SER A 269 -12.69 -13.47 -4.74
CA SER A 269 -13.13 -12.20 -4.15
C SER A 269 -13.56 -11.21 -5.23
N LEU A 270 -14.58 -10.43 -4.90
CA LEU A 270 -15.11 -9.32 -5.69
C LEU A 270 -15.01 -8.04 -4.86
#